data_04a5f102a639c27c306e08fd850ebf8f
#
_entry.id   04a5f102a639c27c306e08fd850ebf8f
#
_cell.length_a   1.000
_cell.length_b   1.000
_cell.length_c   1.000
_cell.angle_alpha   90.00
_cell.angle_beta   90.00
_cell.angle_gamma   90.00
#
_symmetry.space_group_name_H-M   'P 1'
#
loop_
_entity.id
_entity.type
_entity.pdbx_description
1 polymer ?
#
loop_
_entity_poly.entity_id
_entity_poly.type
_entity_poly.pdbx_seq_one_letter_code
_entity_poly.pdbx_strand_id
1 'polypeptide(L)'
;MAVEKDLRAILGKLKYSDDAKVVQQITEQMRQVQARMAGIKHKLVVMSGKGGVGKSMTTVNLALAFARQGAKVGLLDVDLNGPCVPRMLGLHGQSLTMGPGGSIPPVGPLGVK
;
A
#
# COMPACT_ATOMS: atom_id res chain seq x y z
N MET A 1 17.33 0.98 6.02
CA MET A 1 18.64 0.46 6.51
C MET A 1 18.59 -1.02 6.90
N ALA A 2 17.71 -1.48 7.78
CA ALA A 2 17.62 -2.91 8.10
C ALA A 2 17.22 -3.77 6.89
N VAL A 3 16.19 -3.38 6.14
CA VAL A 3 15.69 -4.08 4.95
C VAL A 3 16.75 -4.17 3.84
N GLU A 4 17.57 -3.14 3.67
CA GLU A 4 18.65 -3.12 2.67
C GLU A 4 19.79 -4.09 3.01
N LYS A 5 20.08 -4.25 4.29
CA LYS A 5 21.09 -5.18 4.77
C LYS A 5 20.65 -6.63 4.62
N ASP A 6 19.38 -6.92 4.90
CA ASP A 6 18.78 -8.25 4.73
C ASP A 6 18.64 -8.63 3.26
N LEU A 7 18.26 -7.67 2.39
CA LEU A 7 18.24 -7.87 0.94
C LEU A 7 19.63 -8.20 0.40
N ARG A 8 20.67 -7.48 0.80
CA ARG A 8 22.05 -7.76 0.37
C ARG A 8 22.51 -9.14 0.82
N ALA A 9 22.10 -9.60 2.00
CA ALA A 9 22.40 -10.93 2.50
C ALA A 9 21.70 -12.05 1.71
N ILE A 10 20.45 -11.82 1.29
CA ILE A 10 19.70 -12.74 0.43
C ILE A 10 20.28 -12.75 -0.99
N LEU A 11 20.63 -11.58 -1.51
CA LEU A 11 21.13 -11.38 -2.87
C LEU A 11 22.58 -11.87 -3.06
N GLY A 12 23.37 -11.90 -2.00
CA GLY A 12 24.73 -12.48 -2.04
C GLY A 12 24.77 -14.01 -2.30
N LYS A 13 23.61 -14.66 -2.31
CA LYS A 13 23.45 -16.08 -2.64
C LYS A 13 23.05 -16.37 -4.10
N LEU A 14 22.77 -15.32 -4.89
CA LEU A 14 22.35 -15.44 -6.30
C LEU A 14 23.59 -15.41 -7.21
N LYS A 15 23.77 -16.43 -8.02
CA LYS A 15 25.02 -16.73 -8.76
C LYS A 15 24.99 -16.43 -10.27
N TYR A 16 23.97 -15.70 -10.80
CA TYR A 16 23.83 -15.48 -12.25
C TYR A 16 23.81 -13.99 -12.63
N SER A 17 24.35 -13.66 -13.81
CA SER A 17 24.44 -12.26 -14.31
C SER A 17 23.10 -11.58 -14.58
N ASP A 18 22.05 -12.34 -14.87
CA ASP A 18 20.68 -11.83 -15.00
C ASP A 18 20.09 -11.43 -13.65
N ASP A 19 20.55 -12.06 -12.58
CA ASP A 19 20.13 -11.74 -11.22
C ASP A 19 20.57 -10.33 -10.79
N ALA A 20 21.70 -9.85 -11.26
CA ALA A 20 22.20 -8.50 -10.94
C ALA A 20 21.28 -7.39 -11.47
N LYS A 21 20.68 -7.57 -12.65
CA LYS A 21 19.73 -6.60 -13.23
C LYS A 21 18.41 -6.60 -12.44
N VAL A 22 17.93 -7.79 -12.11
CA VAL A 22 16.71 -7.95 -11.28
C VAL A 22 16.90 -7.32 -9.92
N VAL A 23 18.06 -7.53 -9.31
CA VAL A 23 18.44 -6.90 -8.02
C VAL A 23 18.44 -5.38 -8.11
N GLN A 24 19.02 -4.82 -9.15
CA GLN A 24 19.03 -3.36 -9.35
C GLN A 24 17.62 -2.82 -9.51
N GLN A 25 16.76 -3.49 -10.28
CA GLN A 25 15.38 -3.09 -10.47
C GLN A 25 14.60 -3.12 -9.15
N ILE A 26 14.72 -4.20 -8.37
CA ILE A 26 14.07 -4.32 -7.07
C ILE A 26 14.56 -3.23 -6.11
N THR A 27 15.87 -2.99 -6.07
CA THR A 27 16.45 -1.96 -5.20
C THR A 27 15.95 -0.57 -5.56
N GLU A 28 15.88 -0.24 -6.85
CA GLU A 28 15.35 1.06 -7.31
C GLU A 28 13.85 1.21 -7.01
N GLN A 29 13.05 0.15 -7.22
CA GLN A 29 11.64 0.15 -6.84
C GLN A 29 11.45 0.37 -5.33
N MET A 30 12.25 -0.32 -4.51
CA MET A 30 12.19 -0.14 -3.06
C MET A 30 12.59 1.28 -2.64
N ARG A 31 13.61 1.86 -3.27
CA ARG A 31 14.02 3.25 -3.02
C ARG A 31 12.87 4.22 -3.34
N GLN A 32 12.17 4.03 -4.46
CA GLN A 32 11.02 4.84 -4.84
C GLN A 32 9.86 4.69 -3.85
N VAL A 33 9.58 3.47 -3.42
CA VAL A 33 8.54 3.22 -2.39
C VAL A 33 8.91 3.91 -1.08
N GLN A 34 10.15 3.79 -0.63
CA GLN A 34 10.61 4.46 0.59
C GLN A 34 10.49 5.98 0.50
N ALA A 35 10.89 6.56 -0.63
CA ALA A 35 10.76 8.01 -0.85
C ALA A 35 9.30 8.48 -0.80
N ARG A 36 8.37 7.72 -1.38
CA ARG A 36 6.93 8.02 -1.31
C ARG A 36 6.38 7.84 0.10
N MET A 37 6.77 6.76 0.77
CA MET A 37 6.36 6.48 2.15
C MET A 37 6.87 7.53 3.14
N ALA A 38 8.02 8.15 2.88
CA ALA A 38 8.54 9.23 3.72
C ALA A 38 7.62 10.47 3.74
N GLY A 39 6.86 10.71 2.66
CA GLY A 39 5.84 11.77 2.60
C GLY A 39 4.57 11.48 3.40
N ILE A 40 4.38 10.25 3.88
CA ILE A 40 3.21 9.87 4.67
C ILE A 40 3.55 10.03 6.15
N LYS A 41 2.90 10.98 6.80
CA LYS A 41 3.19 11.35 8.19
C LYS A 41 2.84 10.23 9.19
N HIS A 42 1.68 9.60 9.02
CA HIS A 42 1.20 8.54 9.89
C HIS A 42 0.85 7.30 9.07
N LYS A 43 1.33 6.15 9.49
CA LYS A 43 1.10 4.87 8.84
C LYS A 43 0.48 3.92 9.85
N LEU A 44 -0.73 3.47 9.56
CA LEU A 44 -1.51 2.59 10.43
C LEU A 44 -1.72 1.26 9.72
N VAL A 45 -1.51 0.18 10.44
CA VAL A 45 -1.79 -1.18 9.96
C VAL A 45 -2.90 -1.77 10.80
N VAL A 46 -3.97 -2.23 10.17
CA VAL A 46 -5.08 -2.91 10.84
C VAL A 46 -4.98 -4.39 10.51
N MET A 47 -4.80 -5.21 11.52
CA MET A 47 -4.57 -6.64 11.40
C MET A 47 -5.55 -7.42 12.28
N SER A 48 -5.84 -8.66 11.90
CA SER A 48 -6.59 -9.60 12.72
C SER A 48 -6.06 -11.01 12.55
N GLY A 49 -6.11 -11.81 13.62
CA GLY A 49 -5.68 -13.20 13.63
C GLY A 49 -6.67 -14.16 12.96
N LYS A 50 -7.90 -13.71 12.69
CA LYS A 50 -8.95 -14.50 12.00
C LYS A 50 -9.86 -13.59 11.18
N GLY A 51 -10.61 -14.18 10.24
CA GLY A 51 -11.61 -13.49 9.47
C GLY A 51 -12.90 -13.22 10.26
N GLY A 52 -13.76 -12.34 9.75
CA GLY A 52 -15.10 -12.10 10.29
C GLY A 52 -15.17 -11.33 11.61
N VAL A 53 -14.10 -10.65 12.01
CA VAL A 53 -14.03 -9.88 13.27
C VAL A 53 -14.28 -8.37 13.12
N GLY A 54 -14.58 -7.92 11.89
CA GLY A 54 -14.84 -6.50 11.60
C GLY A 54 -13.60 -5.69 11.24
N LYS A 55 -12.50 -6.32 10.84
CA LYS A 55 -11.26 -5.65 10.45
C LYS A 55 -11.47 -4.59 9.35
N SER A 56 -12.10 -4.97 8.25
CA SER A 56 -12.35 -4.05 7.12
C SER A 56 -13.31 -2.93 7.49
N MET A 57 -14.36 -3.22 8.25
CA MET A 57 -15.30 -2.20 8.73
C MET A 57 -14.59 -1.21 9.66
N THR A 58 -13.79 -1.67 10.60
CA THR A 58 -13.00 -0.82 11.49
C THR A 58 -12.04 0.06 10.70
N THR A 59 -11.36 -0.50 9.70
CA THR A 59 -10.40 0.22 8.86
C THR A 59 -11.06 1.34 8.07
N VAL A 60 -12.19 1.05 7.41
CA VAL A 60 -12.94 2.04 6.63
C VAL A 60 -13.48 3.15 7.52
N ASN A 61 -14.09 2.81 8.66
CA ASN A 61 -14.63 3.80 9.59
C ASN A 61 -13.52 4.69 10.17
N LEU A 62 -12.36 4.12 10.49
CA LEU A 62 -11.21 4.88 10.97
C LEU A 62 -10.70 5.85 9.90
N ALA A 63 -10.58 5.39 8.65
CA ALA A 63 -10.17 6.23 7.53
C ALA A 63 -11.14 7.41 7.31
N LEU A 64 -12.44 7.13 7.32
CA LEU A 64 -13.48 8.17 7.19
C LEU A 64 -13.48 9.14 8.38
N ALA A 65 -13.27 8.66 9.60
CA ALA A 65 -13.17 9.51 10.79
C ALA A 65 -12.01 10.49 10.70
N PHE A 66 -10.83 10.03 10.28
CA PHE A 66 -9.68 10.93 10.05
C PHE A 66 -9.93 11.91 8.90
N ALA A 67 -10.51 11.46 7.78
CA ALA A 67 -10.84 12.32 6.67
C ALA A 67 -11.84 13.41 7.06
N ARG A 68 -12.83 13.05 7.89
CA ARG A 68 -13.81 14.03 8.44
C ARG A 68 -13.16 15.09 9.33
N GLN A 69 -12.05 14.76 9.97
CA GLN A 69 -11.24 15.72 10.74
C GLN A 69 -10.28 16.55 9.89
N GLY A 70 -10.35 16.43 8.58
CA GLY A 70 -9.52 17.18 7.63
C GLY A 70 -8.19 16.52 7.26
N ALA A 71 -7.94 15.28 7.69
CA ALA A 71 -6.75 14.56 7.28
C ALA A 71 -6.84 14.07 5.83
N LYS A 72 -5.73 14.12 5.11
CA LYS A 72 -5.60 13.44 3.81
C LYS A 72 -5.31 11.97 4.05
N VAL A 73 -6.25 11.11 3.69
CA VAL A 73 -6.20 9.68 3.99
C VAL A 73 -6.08 8.85 2.72
N GLY A 74 -5.09 7.96 2.69
CA GLY A 74 -5.00 6.86 1.74
C GLY A 74 -5.30 5.54 2.44
N LEU A 75 -6.02 4.64 1.77
CA LEU A 75 -6.40 3.34 2.29
C LEU A 75 -5.99 2.26 1.30
N LEU A 76 -5.14 1.33 1.74
CA LEU A 76 -4.69 0.21 0.94
C LEU A 76 -5.31 -1.09 1.45
N ASP A 77 -6.13 -1.73 0.61
CA ASP A 77 -6.65 -3.07 0.88
C ASP A 77 -5.68 -4.12 0.33
N VAL A 78 -5.05 -4.87 1.23
CA VAL A 78 -4.10 -5.93 0.86
C VAL A 78 -4.73 -7.33 0.82
N ASP A 79 -6.05 -7.44 0.98
CA ASP A 79 -6.79 -8.68 0.80
C ASP A 79 -7.03 -8.94 -0.70
N LEU A 80 -6.11 -9.65 -1.32
CA LEU A 80 -6.15 -9.93 -2.76
C LEU A 80 -7.26 -10.91 -3.15
N ASN A 81 -7.73 -11.75 -2.23
CA ASN A 81 -8.74 -12.77 -2.50
C ASN A 81 -10.18 -12.25 -2.37
N GLY A 82 -10.40 -11.32 -1.46
CA GLY A 82 -11.73 -10.79 -1.17
C GLY A 82 -11.70 -9.32 -0.75
N PRO A 83 -11.22 -8.41 -1.63
CA PRO A 83 -11.15 -6.98 -1.28
C PRO A 83 -12.56 -6.43 -1.11
N CYS A 84 -12.88 -5.90 0.06
CA CYS A 84 -14.20 -5.34 0.37
C CYS A 84 -14.19 -3.83 0.59
N VAL A 85 -13.03 -3.23 0.81
CA VAL A 85 -12.88 -1.79 1.04
C VAL A 85 -13.44 -0.94 -0.10
N PRO A 86 -13.16 -1.21 -1.39
CA PRO A 86 -13.74 -0.43 -2.49
C PRO A 86 -15.28 -0.48 -2.50
N ARG A 87 -15.85 -1.64 -2.21
CA ARG A 87 -17.31 -1.79 -2.13
C ARG A 87 -17.89 -1.00 -0.96
N MET A 88 -17.25 -1.04 0.21
CA MET A 88 -17.68 -0.30 1.39
C MET A 88 -17.60 1.22 1.20
N LEU A 89 -16.66 1.70 0.39
CA LEU A 89 -16.50 3.11 0.03
C LEU A 89 -17.36 3.55 -1.17
N GLY A 90 -18.18 2.66 -1.73
CA GLY A 90 -18.98 2.96 -2.92
C GLY A 90 -18.17 3.10 -4.22
N LEU A 91 -16.96 2.57 -4.24
CA LEU A 91 -16.02 2.61 -5.38
C LEU A 91 -16.05 1.33 -6.23
N HIS A 92 -17.08 0.51 -6.06
CA HIS A 92 -17.24 -0.74 -6.81
C HIS A 92 -17.28 -0.47 -8.33
N GLY A 93 -16.45 -1.20 -9.07
CA GLY A 93 -16.34 -1.02 -10.53
C GLY A 93 -15.40 0.13 -10.96
N GLN A 94 -14.88 0.91 -10.04
CA GLN A 94 -13.84 1.90 -10.36
C GLN A 94 -12.46 1.24 -10.33
N SER A 95 -11.61 1.61 -11.29
CA SER A 95 -10.27 1.08 -11.44
C SER A 95 -9.23 2.15 -11.16
N LEU A 96 -8.02 1.70 -10.84
CA LEU A 96 -6.85 2.57 -10.82
C LEU A 96 -6.62 3.15 -12.21
N THR A 97 -6.28 4.42 -12.29
CA THR A 97 -5.80 5.05 -13.51
C THR A 97 -4.28 5.20 -13.47
N MET A 98 -3.66 5.18 -14.65
CA MET A 98 -2.21 5.39 -14.74
C MET A 98 -1.90 6.86 -14.99
N GLY A 99 -0.97 7.39 -14.21
CA GLY A 99 -0.46 8.75 -14.37
C GLY A 99 1.07 8.78 -14.45
N PRO A 100 1.67 9.95 -14.69
CA PRO A 100 3.13 10.11 -14.81
C PRO A 100 3.91 9.61 -13.58
N GLY A 101 3.30 9.68 -12.42
CA GLY A 101 3.89 9.25 -11.14
C GLY A 101 3.52 7.82 -10.70
N GLY A 102 2.81 7.04 -11.53
CA GLY A 102 2.33 5.70 -11.20
C GLY A 102 0.80 5.61 -11.13
N SER A 103 0.29 4.62 -10.42
CA SER A 103 -1.16 4.40 -10.29
C SER A 103 -1.83 5.49 -9.45
N ILE A 104 -2.92 6.02 -9.96
CA ILE A 104 -3.77 7.00 -9.29
C ILE A 104 -5.01 6.26 -8.78
N PRO A 105 -5.25 6.20 -7.47
CA PRO A 105 -6.42 5.55 -6.91
C PRO A 105 -7.68 6.37 -7.15
N PRO A 106 -8.86 5.73 -7.23
CA PRO A 106 -10.12 6.44 -7.23
C PRO A 106 -10.32 7.20 -5.91
N VAL A 107 -11.14 8.24 -5.96
CA VAL A 107 -11.44 9.08 -4.80
C VAL A 107 -12.81 8.70 -4.26
N GLY A 108 -12.84 8.26 -3.02
CA GLY A 108 -14.05 7.90 -2.29
C GLY A 108 -14.63 9.05 -1.46
N PRO A 109 -15.55 8.72 -0.57
CA PRO A 109 -16.17 9.70 0.33
C PRO A 109 -15.13 10.47 1.13
N LEU A 110 -15.39 11.75 1.38
CA LEU A 110 -14.51 12.66 2.13
C LEU A 110 -13.09 12.77 1.56
N GLY A 111 -12.87 12.39 0.30
CA GLY A 111 -11.57 12.46 -0.35
C GLY A 111 -10.60 11.33 0.02
N VAL A 112 -11.08 10.26 0.64
CA VAL A 112 -10.27 9.04 0.89
C VAL A 112 -9.87 8.41 -0.45
N LYS A 113 -8.60 8.04 -0.59
CA LYS A 113 -8.02 7.43 -1.80
C LYS A 113 -7.58 6.01 -1.55
#